data_da8776e6c958ff4b55b4758b54c112d4
#
_entry.id   da8776e6c958ff4b55b4758b54c112d4
#
_cell.length_a   1.000
_cell.length_b   1.000
_cell.length_c   1.000
_cell.angle_alpha   90.00
_cell.angle_beta   90.00
_cell.angle_gamma   90.00
#
_symmetry.space_group_name_H-M   'P 1'
#
loop_
_entity.id
_entity.type
_entity.pdbx_description
1 polymer ?
#
loop_
_entity_poly.entity_id
_entity_poly.type
_entity_poly.pdbx_seq_one_letter_code
_entity_poly.pdbx_strand_id
1 'polypeptide(L)'
;MKKLINAPDAVVQDALHGVLAAHGDRVRVSFEPALVIRADAPVSGKVGIISGGGSGHEPMHGGFVGVGMLDAACPGEVFTSPTPDQMLEATKAVNGGAGVVHVVKNYTGDILNFQMAAELAEDEGIEVASVVINDDVAVQDSLYTAGRRGTGATVFAEKIAGALAERGASLAEVAAVVAEVNQRSRSFGVALTSCTVPAAGKPTFELAEAEIELGIGIHGEPGRTRAPLASVRDITAIALDAIGADMPLTGDLLVMVNGMGGTPLIELYGVFNEVNRYLAGPDVRIARNLVGNYITSLEMQGFSVTVCRLTDTLTDLWDAPVDTPGLRWGR
;
A
#
# COMPACT_ATOMS: atom_id res chain seq x y z
N MET A 1 -22.43 -15.82 3.53
CA MET A 1 -21.00 -15.48 3.41
C MET A 1 -20.16 -16.69 3.85
N LYS A 2 -19.10 -17.04 3.10
CA LYS A 2 -18.12 -18.06 3.51
C LYS A 2 -16.76 -17.39 3.68
N LYS A 3 -16.30 -17.26 4.92
CA LYS A 3 -14.98 -16.73 5.26
C LYS A 3 -14.34 -17.58 6.36
N LEU A 4 -13.01 -17.65 6.36
CA LEU A 4 -12.22 -18.32 7.41
C LEU A 4 -12.01 -17.36 8.58
N ILE A 5 -13.06 -17.13 9.34
CA ILE A 5 -13.11 -16.24 10.51
C ILE A 5 -13.83 -16.92 11.67
N ASN A 6 -13.49 -16.60 12.90
CA ASN A 6 -14.23 -17.04 14.08
C ASN A 6 -15.52 -16.22 14.25
N ALA A 7 -15.38 -14.87 14.25
CA ALA A 7 -16.48 -13.93 14.30
C ALA A 7 -16.13 -12.65 13.52
N PRO A 8 -17.11 -11.91 12.96
CA PRO A 8 -16.84 -10.70 12.20
C PRO A 8 -16.09 -9.60 12.96
N ASP A 9 -16.31 -9.49 14.26
CA ASP A 9 -15.69 -8.53 15.16
C ASP A 9 -14.33 -8.98 15.72
N ALA A 10 -13.96 -10.26 15.52
CA ALA A 10 -12.69 -10.80 15.95
C ALA A 10 -11.60 -10.83 14.86
N VAL A 11 -11.96 -10.52 13.61
CA VAL A 11 -11.10 -10.72 12.42
C VAL A 11 -9.73 -10.08 12.57
N VAL A 12 -9.69 -8.81 12.99
CA VAL A 12 -8.42 -8.06 13.10
C VAL A 12 -7.57 -8.59 14.24
N GLN A 13 -8.18 -8.84 15.40
CA GLN A 13 -7.47 -9.36 16.58
C GLN A 13 -6.93 -10.77 16.31
N ASP A 14 -7.73 -11.67 15.73
CA ASP A 14 -7.31 -13.01 15.36
C ASP A 14 -6.15 -13.00 14.35
N ALA A 15 -6.22 -12.11 13.35
CA ALA A 15 -5.14 -11.94 12.39
C ALA A 15 -3.84 -11.44 13.06
N LEU A 16 -3.93 -10.48 13.99
CA LEU A 16 -2.77 -9.97 14.73
C LEU A 16 -2.13 -11.03 15.62
N HIS A 17 -2.93 -11.88 16.28
CA HIS A 17 -2.42 -13.04 16.99
C HIS A 17 -1.68 -14.01 16.06
N GLY A 18 -2.22 -14.22 14.85
CA GLY A 18 -1.58 -15.03 13.81
C GLY A 18 -0.25 -14.43 13.34
N VAL A 19 -0.20 -13.11 13.12
CA VAL A 19 1.03 -12.38 12.74
C VAL A 19 2.10 -12.53 13.83
N LEU A 20 1.75 -12.33 15.11
CA LEU A 20 2.67 -12.50 16.22
C LEU A 20 3.20 -13.93 16.31
N ALA A 21 2.33 -14.92 16.18
CA ALA A 21 2.71 -16.34 16.25
C ALA A 21 3.64 -16.74 15.09
N ALA A 22 3.42 -16.21 13.88
CA ALA A 22 4.19 -16.56 12.69
C ALA A 22 5.51 -15.77 12.54
N HIS A 23 5.57 -14.53 13.07
CA HIS A 23 6.64 -13.57 12.79
C HIS A 23 7.15 -12.83 14.03
N GLY A 24 6.93 -13.39 15.24
CA GLY A 24 7.38 -12.78 16.50
C GLY A 24 8.90 -12.61 16.64
N ASP A 25 9.67 -13.19 15.73
CA ASP A 25 11.12 -12.96 15.58
C ASP A 25 11.45 -11.63 14.87
N ARG A 26 10.49 -11.03 14.15
CA ARG A 26 10.65 -9.79 13.37
C ARG A 26 9.82 -8.64 13.89
N VAL A 27 8.65 -8.95 14.46
CA VAL A 27 7.68 -7.95 14.90
C VAL A 27 7.18 -8.20 16.31
N ARG A 28 6.86 -7.10 17.00
CA ARG A 28 6.04 -7.10 18.22
C ARG A 28 4.63 -6.68 17.84
N VAL A 29 3.63 -7.19 18.51
CA VAL A 29 2.24 -6.78 18.32
C VAL A 29 1.70 -6.21 19.63
N SER A 30 1.11 -5.02 19.58
CA SER A 30 0.22 -4.50 20.62
C SER A 30 -1.22 -4.77 20.19
N PHE A 31 -2.08 -5.08 21.13
CA PHE A 31 -3.48 -5.37 20.89
C PHE A 31 -4.39 -4.21 21.32
N GLU A 32 -3.92 -3.36 22.24
CA GLU A 32 -4.63 -2.16 22.73
C GLU A 32 -3.61 -1.03 22.97
N PRO A 33 -3.53 -0.06 22.05
CA PRO A 33 -4.11 -0.06 20.71
C PRO A 33 -3.44 -1.11 19.78
N ALA A 34 -4.17 -1.51 18.73
CA ALA A 34 -3.68 -2.48 17.76
C ALA A 34 -2.51 -1.91 16.94
N LEU A 35 -1.31 -2.49 17.09
CA LEU A 35 -0.09 -2.07 16.38
C LEU A 35 0.73 -3.28 15.98
N VAL A 36 1.37 -3.20 14.82
CA VAL A 36 2.48 -4.07 14.44
C VAL A 36 3.74 -3.21 14.46
N ILE A 37 4.73 -3.59 15.25
CA ILE A 37 5.93 -2.78 15.51
C ILE A 37 7.16 -3.64 15.21
N ARG A 38 8.14 -3.11 14.53
CA ARG A 38 9.42 -3.75 14.30
C ARG A 38 10.07 -4.19 15.62
N ALA A 39 10.62 -5.40 15.67
CA ALA A 39 11.07 -6.01 16.91
C ALA A 39 12.14 -5.21 17.66
N ASP A 40 13.05 -4.56 16.92
CA ASP A 40 14.15 -3.75 17.43
C ASP A 40 13.85 -2.24 17.53
N ALA A 41 12.61 -1.81 17.25
CA ALA A 41 12.21 -0.40 17.41
C ALA A 41 12.12 -0.01 18.90
N PRO A 42 12.41 1.27 19.26
CA PRO A 42 12.94 2.32 18.40
C PRO A 42 14.44 2.12 18.11
N VAL A 43 14.88 2.43 16.88
CA VAL A 43 16.29 2.41 16.51
C VAL A 43 16.87 3.81 16.77
N SER A 44 17.85 3.92 17.68
CA SER A 44 18.44 5.20 18.10
C SER A 44 19.04 5.96 16.91
N GLY A 45 18.66 7.23 16.75
CA GLY A 45 19.18 8.11 15.70
C GLY A 45 18.66 7.82 14.29
N LYS A 46 17.78 6.83 14.13
CA LYS A 46 17.10 6.53 12.85
C LYS A 46 15.75 7.23 12.81
N VAL A 47 15.40 7.78 11.65
CA VAL A 47 14.03 8.26 11.37
C VAL A 47 13.08 7.07 11.41
N GLY A 48 12.05 7.14 12.25
CA GLY A 48 10.97 6.17 12.30
C GLY A 48 10.04 6.33 11.09
N ILE A 49 9.50 5.23 10.58
CA ILE A 49 8.52 5.27 9.48
C ILE A 49 7.28 4.51 9.89
N ILE A 50 6.14 5.18 9.87
CA ILE A 50 4.85 4.53 10.11
C ILE A 50 3.89 4.73 8.95
N SER A 51 2.99 3.79 8.81
CA SER A 51 1.81 3.89 7.95
C SER A 51 0.64 3.16 8.61
N GLY A 52 -0.52 3.25 8.01
CA GLY A 52 -1.71 2.60 8.54
C GLY A 52 -2.90 2.77 7.62
N GLY A 53 -3.96 2.11 7.99
CA GLY A 53 -5.22 2.11 7.26
C GLY A 53 -6.09 0.96 7.72
N GLY A 54 -7.25 0.79 7.10
CA GLY A 54 -8.14 -0.33 7.39
C GLY A 54 -7.46 -1.67 7.10
N SER A 55 -7.75 -2.67 7.94
CA SER A 55 -7.39 -4.06 7.65
C SER A 55 -8.18 -4.60 6.45
N GLY A 56 -7.72 -5.69 5.85
CA GLY A 56 -8.32 -6.28 4.64
C GLY A 56 -7.50 -6.04 3.37
N HIS A 57 -6.34 -5.39 3.50
CA HIS A 57 -5.41 -5.11 2.42
C HIS A 57 -4.10 -5.90 2.52
N GLU A 58 -4.04 -6.89 3.40
CA GLU A 58 -2.81 -7.64 3.70
C GLU A 58 -2.09 -8.15 2.43
N PRO A 59 -0.74 -8.08 2.44
CA PRO A 59 0.18 -7.77 3.55
C PRO A 59 0.29 -6.29 3.93
N MET A 60 -0.27 -5.35 3.18
CA MET A 60 -0.24 -3.92 3.53
C MET A 60 -1.11 -3.63 4.77
N HIS A 61 -0.65 -2.97 5.81
CA HIS A 61 0.69 -2.44 6.05
C HIS A 61 1.50 -3.36 6.99
N GLY A 62 0.83 -4.14 7.88
CA GLY A 62 1.45 -4.94 8.94
C GLY A 62 2.50 -5.94 8.43
N GLY A 63 2.31 -6.53 7.25
CA GLY A 63 3.26 -7.41 6.60
C GLY A 63 4.51 -6.72 6.07
N PHE A 64 4.55 -5.39 6.06
CA PHE A 64 5.69 -4.59 5.59
C PHE A 64 6.47 -3.94 6.74
N VAL A 65 6.19 -4.35 7.98
CA VAL A 65 6.93 -3.91 9.14
C VAL A 65 8.20 -4.75 9.32
N GLY A 66 9.35 -4.08 9.33
CA GLY A 66 10.67 -4.71 9.50
C GLY A 66 11.80 -3.90 8.90
N VAL A 67 12.99 -4.47 8.92
CA VAL A 67 14.22 -3.80 8.45
C VAL A 67 14.12 -3.44 6.98
N GLY A 68 14.40 -2.18 6.65
CA GLY A 68 14.41 -1.68 5.27
C GLY A 68 13.03 -1.30 4.70
N MET A 69 11.98 -1.26 5.57
CA MET A 69 10.63 -0.81 5.20
C MET A 69 9.97 -0.07 6.38
N LEU A 70 8.77 -0.41 6.86
CA LEU A 70 8.11 0.26 7.98
C LEU A 70 8.72 -0.12 9.34
N ASP A 71 8.74 0.83 10.29
CA ASP A 71 9.04 0.57 11.69
C ASP A 71 7.79 0.23 12.52
N ALA A 72 6.61 0.79 12.12
CA ALA A 72 5.34 0.32 12.65
C ALA A 72 4.19 0.51 11.64
N ALA A 73 3.15 -0.27 11.83
CA ALA A 73 1.88 -0.16 11.13
C ALA A 73 0.72 -0.09 12.12
N CYS A 74 -0.30 0.72 11.76
CA CYS A 74 -1.54 0.90 12.52
C CYS A 74 -2.68 0.21 11.77
N PRO A 75 -3.02 -1.06 12.07
CA PRO A 75 -4.17 -1.73 11.48
C PRO A 75 -5.45 -1.21 12.13
N GLY A 76 -6.31 -0.59 11.33
CA GLY A 76 -7.68 -0.24 11.73
C GLY A 76 -8.62 -1.44 11.59
N GLU A 77 -9.88 -1.25 11.93
CA GLU A 77 -10.94 -2.21 11.61
C GLU A 77 -11.03 -2.44 10.09
N VAL A 78 -11.69 -3.52 9.67
CA VAL A 78 -11.76 -3.86 8.25
C VAL A 78 -12.29 -2.69 7.43
N PHE A 79 -11.47 -2.19 6.50
CA PHE A 79 -11.74 -1.03 5.63
C PHE A 79 -12.02 0.28 6.38
N THR A 80 -11.57 0.41 7.61
CA THR A 80 -11.77 1.59 8.45
C THR A 80 -10.42 2.15 8.92
N SER A 81 -10.23 3.45 8.79
CA SER A 81 -9.01 4.13 9.22
C SER A 81 -8.74 3.91 10.73
N PRO A 82 -7.48 3.70 11.13
CA PRO A 82 -7.10 3.65 12.54
C PRO A 82 -7.34 4.99 13.24
N THR A 83 -7.42 4.97 14.57
CA THR A 83 -7.67 6.17 15.37
C THR A 83 -6.40 7.02 15.55
N PRO A 84 -6.52 8.34 15.83
CA PRO A 84 -5.36 9.20 16.12
C PRO A 84 -4.50 8.68 17.28
N ASP A 85 -5.12 8.20 18.36
CA ASP A 85 -4.40 7.65 19.52
C ASP A 85 -3.54 6.43 19.12
N GLN A 86 -4.06 5.57 18.27
CA GLN A 86 -3.35 4.42 17.73
C GLN A 86 -2.10 4.84 16.95
N MET A 87 -2.23 5.87 16.09
CA MET A 87 -1.12 6.40 15.31
C MET A 87 -0.10 7.15 16.18
N LEU A 88 -0.55 7.87 17.22
CA LEU A 88 0.32 8.52 18.20
C LEU A 88 1.18 7.50 18.95
N GLU A 89 0.58 6.41 19.44
CA GLU A 89 1.32 5.35 20.14
C GLU A 89 2.33 4.64 19.20
N ALA A 90 1.99 4.45 17.91
CA ALA A 90 2.95 3.96 16.92
C ALA A 90 4.12 4.94 16.73
N THR A 91 3.83 6.24 16.62
CA THR A 91 4.83 7.31 16.48
C THR A 91 5.81 7.31 17.66
N LYS A 92 5.30 7.24 18.90
CA LYS A 92 6.12 7.11 20.10
C LYS A 92 6.98 5.85 20.10
N ALA A 93 6.40 4.72 19.72
CA ALA A 93 7.06 3.42 19.75
C ALA A 93 8.25 3.31 18.80
N VAL A 94 8.28 4.12 17.73
CA VAL A 94 9.35 4.09 16.71
C VAL A 94 10.29 5.31 16.77
N ASN A 95 10.00 6.31 17.60
CA ASN A 95 10.81 7.51 17.69
C ASN A 95 12.18 7.21 18.33
N GLY A 96 13.21 7.14 17.51
CA GLY A 96 14.62 7.00 17.92
C GLY A 96 15.34 8.32 18.19
N GLY A 97 14.62 9.45 18.20
CA GLY A 97 15.15 10.80 18.41
C GLY A 97 15.51 11.56 17.12
N ALA A 98 15.24 10.98 15.95
CA ALA A 98 15.47 11.61 14.64
C ALA A 98 14.16 12.02 13.93
N GLY A 99 13.02 11.98 14.64
CA GLY A 99 11.69 12.24 14.11
C GLY A 99 11.05 11.02 13.42
N VAL A 100 9.82 11.20 12.97
CA VAL A 100 9.01 10.13 12.36
C VAL A 100 8.33 10.60 11.08
N VAL A 101 8.43 9.80 10.01
CA VAL A 101 7.68 10.02 8.76
C VAL A 101 6.38 9.22 8.82
N HIS A 102 5.27 9.90 8.55
CA HIS A 102 3.97 9.29 8.31
C HIS A 102 3.73 9.16 6.81
N VAL A 103 3.65 7.92 6.30
CA VAL A 103 3.24 7.62 4.93
C VAL A 103 1.73 7.45 4.93
N VAL A 104 1.00 8.40 4.34
CA VAL A 104 -0.45 8.48 4.46
C VAL A 104 -1.12 8.25 3.11
N LYS A 105 -2.00 7.26 3.01
CA LYS A 105 -2.84 7.11 1.82
C LYS A 105 -3.90 8.21 1.78
N ASN A 106 -4.16 8.76 0.59
CA ASN A 106 -5.16 9.81 0.43
C ASN A 106 -6.59 9.26 0.53
N TYR A 107 -7.04 9.07 1.76
CA TYR A 107 -8.43 8.82 2.17
C TYR A 107 -8.79 9.76 3.32
N THR A 108 -10.00 10.31 3.31
CA THR A 108 -10.40 11.38 4.25
C THR A 108 -10.15 10.99 5.72
N GLY A 109 -10.50 9.75 6.11
CA GLY A 109 -10.26 9.26 7.47
C GLY A 109 -8.77 9.18 7.82
N ASP A 110 -7.96 8.60 6.92
CA ASP A 110 -6.51 8.49 7.12
C ASP A 110 -5.88 9.90 7.23
N ILE A 111 -6.22 10.82 6.32
CA ILE A 111 -5.69 12.20 6.33
C ILE A 111 -5.99 12.90 7.66
N LEU A 112 -7.25 12.91 8.09
CA LEU A 112 -7.66 13.60 9.33
C LEU A 112 -7.02 12.98 10.57
N ASN A 113 -7.01 11.65 10.65
CA ASN A 113 -6.51 10.96 11.83
C ASN A 113 -4.98 11.03 11.94
N PHE A 114 -4.24 10.89 10.83
CA PHE A 114 -2.79 11.10 10.83
C PHE A 114 -2.40 12.54 11.14
N GLN A 115 -3.16 13.52 10.64
CA GLN A 115 -2.94 14.93 10.99
C GLN A 115 -3.09 15.15 12.50
N MET A 116 -4.18 14.67 13.09
CA MET A 116 -4.38 14.77 14.54
C MET A 116 -3.27 14.09 15.33
N ALA A 117 -2.84 12.90 14.90
CA ALA A 117 -1.74 12.18 15.54
C ALA A 117 -0.41 12.93 15.45
N ALA A 118 -0.14 13.60 14.32
CA ALA A 118 1.07 14.42 14.15
C ALA A 118 1.05 15.64 15.09
N GLU A 119 -0.07 16.35 15.18
CA GLU A 119 -0.25 17.48 16.11
C GLU A 119 -0.03 17.04 17.58
N LEU A 120 -0.62 15.91 17.98
CA LEU A 120 -0.42 15.36 19.34
C LEU A 120 1.04 14.92 19.57
N ALA A 121 1.72 14.37 18.57
CA ALA A 121 3.12 13.97 18.68
C ALA A 121 4.05 15.19 18.82
N GLU A 122 3.78 16.29 18.10
CA GLU A 122 4.50 17.55 18.21
C GLU A 122 4.36 18.16 19.60
N ASP A 123 3.16 18.11 20.21
CA ASP A 123 2.91 18.54 21.59
C ASP A 123 3.74 17.73 22.61
N GLU A 124 4.11 16.50 22.27
CA GLU A 124 5.01 15.65 23.07
C GLU A 124 6.50 15.80 22.67
N GLY A 125 6.82 16.73 21.77
CA GLY A 125 8.19 17.03 21.34
C GLY A 125 8.77 16.05 20.30
N ILE A 126 7.92 15.31 19.59
CA ILE A 126 8.31 14.41 18.50
C ILE A 126 8.09 15.12 17.18
N GLU A 127 9.16 15.35 16.41
CA GLU A 127 9.06 15.92 15.08
C GLU A 127 8.46 14.92 14.09
N VAL A 128 7.40 15.32 13.37
CA VAL A 128 6.68 14.49 12.42
C VAL A 128 6.65 15.13 11.04
N ALA A 129 6.90 14.32 10.00
CA ALA A 129 6.69 14.71 8.60
C ALA A 129 5.67 13.77 7.95
N SER A 130 4.49 14.31 7.62
CA SER A 130 3.44 13.53 6.93
C SER A 130 3.52 13.73 5.41
N VAL A 131 3.51 12.64 4.65
CA VAL A 131 3.51 12.66 3.18
C VAL A 131 2.35 11.84 2.65
N VAL A 132 1.53 12.48 1.81
CA VAL A 132 0.31 11.89 1.25
C VAL A 132 0.61 11.19 -0.07
N ILE A 133 0.14 9.96 -0.21
CA ILE A 133 0.18 9.16 -1.44
C ILE A 133 -1.16 9.28 -2.17
N ASN A 134 -1.13 9.64 -3.47
CA ASN A 134 -2.31 9.90 -4.30
C ASN A 134 -2.10 9.49 -5.77
N ASP A 135 -1.65 8.27 -5.96
CA ASP A 135 -1.18 7.72 -7.24
C ASP A 135 -2.27 7.18 -8.18
N ASP A 136 -3.50 6.96 -7.69
CA ASP A 136 -4.58 6.39 -8.48
C ASP A 136 -5.12 7.38 -9.52
N VAL A 137 -4.94 7.05 -10.81
CA VAL A 137 -5.39 7.91 -11.92
C VAL A 137 -6.82 7.63 -12.37
N ALA A 138 -7.50 6.66 -11.75
CA ALA A 138 -8.83 6.27 -12.19
C ALA A 138 -9.86 7.37 -11.97
N VAL A 139 -9.80 8.08 -10.84
CA VAL A 139 -10.76 9.12 -10.46
C VAL A 139 -10.04 10.36 -9.91
N GLN A 140 -10.63 11.53 -10.13
CA GLN A 140 -10.12 12.80 -9.60
C GLN A 140 -10.57 12.98 -8.13
N ASP A 141 -11.81 12.58 -7.82
CA ASP A 141 -12.43 12.58 -6.50
C ASP A 141 -13.26 11.30 -6.35
N SER A 142 -13.35 10.77 -5.12
CA SER A 142 -14.19 9.61 -4.81
C SER A 142 -15.15 9.92 -3.64
N LEU A 143 -16.02 8.97 -3.30
CA LEU A 143 -16.96 9.13 -2.18
C LEU A 143 -16.29 9.38 -0.83
N TYR A 144 -15.02 8.94 -0.68
CA TYR A 144 -14.28 8.97 0.59
C TYR A 144 -12.97 9.77 0.49
N THR A 145 -12.75 10.50 -0.61
CA THR A 145 -11.45 11.10 -0.89
C THR A 145 -11.61 12.37 -1.73
N ALA A 146 -11.11 13.49 -1.25
CA ALA A 146 -10.86 14.67 -2.07
C ALA A 146 -9.53 14.47 -2.82
N GLY A 147 -9.52 14.59 -4.12
CA GLY A 147 -8.38 14.25 -4.95
C GLY A 147 -8.26 12.76 -5.24
N ARG A 148 -7.14 12.34 -5.80
CA ARG A 148 -6.86 10.95 -6.16
C ARG A 148 -6.63 10.09 -4.93
N ARG A 149 -7.08 8.83 -4.96
CA ARG A 149 -6.83 7.84 -3.93
C ARG A 149 -5.35 7.46 -3.87
N GLY A 150 -4.86 7.08 -2.69
CA GLY A 150 -3.56 6.46 -2.49
C GLY A 150 -3.67 4.94 -2.58
N THR A 151 -2.85 4.30 -3.43
CA THR A 151 -2.89 2.87 -3.67
C THR A 151 -1.47 2.26 -3.78
N GLY A 152 -1.07 1.74 -4.93
CA GLY A 152 0.13 0.93 -5.11
C GLY A 152 1.45 1.64 -4.87
N ALA A 153 1.53 2.94 -5.09
CA ALA A 153 2.74 3.72 -4.79
C ALA A 153 3.10 3.70 -3.30
N THR A 154 2.14 3.40 -2.42
CA THR A 154 2.38 3.27 -0.98
C THR A 154 3.44 2.19 -0.69
N VAL A 155 3.34 1.02 -1.34
CA VAL A 155 4.32 -0.07 -1.17
C VAL A 155 5.73 0.36 -1.62
N PHE A 156 5.82 1.09 -2.72
CA PHE A 156 7.09 1.62 -3.22
C PHE A 156 7.69 2.66 -2.27
N ALA A 157 6.85 3.57 -1.78
CA ALA A 157 7.24 4.61 -0.85
C ALA A 157 7.74 4.03 0.48
N GLU A 158 7.00 3.09 1.06
CA GLU A 158 7.39 2.39 2.30
C GLU A 158 8.74 1.69 2.16
N LYS A 159 8.97 0.98 1.02
CA LYS A 159 10.23 0.27 0.78
C LYS A 159 11.41 1.23 0.56
N ILE A 160 11.23 2.25 -0.27
CA ILE A 160 12.30 3.19 -0.64
C ILE A 160 12.65 4.09 0.55
N ALA A 161 11.65 4.60 1.27
CA ALA A 161 11.85 5.39 2.48
C ALA A 161 12.51 4.58 3.60
N GLY A 162 12.09 3.32 3.79
CA GLY A 162 12.70 2.41 4.75
C GLY A 162 14.19 2.20 4.48
N ALA A 163 14.56 1.98 3.23
CA ALA A 163 15.96 1.84 2.82
C ALA A 163 16.78 3.10 3.09
N LEU A 164 16.21 4.29 2.84
CA LEU A 164 16.91 5.56 3.07
C LEU A 164 17.06 5.84 4.57
N ALA A 165 16.03 5.56 5.37
CA ALA A 165 16.09 5.71 6.82
C ALA A 165 17.12 4.75 7.47
N GLU A 166 17.27 3.50 6.97
CA GLU A 166 18.32 2.58 7.41
C GLU A 166 19.74 3.11 7.14
N ARG A 167 19.91 4.01 6.19
CA ARG A 167 21.18 4.68 5.88
C ARG A 167 21.46 5.90 6.78
N GLY A 168 20.56 6.23 7.70
CA GLY A 168 20.71 7.35 8.63
C GLY A 168 20.42 8.73 8.02
N ALA A 169 19.60 8.78 6.98
CA ALA A 169 19.16 10.05 6.38
C ALA A 169 18.28 10.85 7.37
N SER A 170 18.26 12.15 7.20
CA SER A 170 17.43 13.08 8.00
C SER A 170 15.94 12.93 7.70
N LEU A 171 15.09 13.43 8.63
CA LEU A 171 13.64 13.44 8.48
C LEU A 171 13.20 14.09 7.16
N ALA A 172 13.80 15.22 6.82
CA ALA A 172 13.51 15.96 5.59
C ALA A 172 13.87 15.16 4.32
N GLU A 173 15.00 14.44 4.31
CA GLU A 173 15.41 13.62 3.17
C GLU A 173 14.49 12.40 2.99
N VAL A 174 14.12 11.74 4.09
CA VAL A 174 13.19 10.60 4.04
C VAL A 174 11.79 11.05 3.58
N ALA A 175 11.28 12.17 4.08
CA ALA A 175 10.01 12.72 3.61
C ALA A 175 10.07 13.13 2.12
N ALA A 176 11.17 13.72 1.69
CA ALA A 176 11.36 14.13 0.29
C ALA A 176 11.37 12.93 -0.67
N VAL A 177 12.00 11.81 -0.30
CA VAL A 177 12.00 10.62 -1.15
C VAL A 177 10.61 9.98 -1.25
N VAL A 178 9.81 9.99 -0.18
CA VAL A 178 8.40 9.53 -0.24
C VAL A 178 7.60 10.39 -1.23
N ALA A 179 7.78 11.72 -1.17
CA ALA A 179 7.12 12.65 -2.09
C ALA A 179 7.59 12.43 -3.54
N GLU A 180 8.88 12.17 -3.77
CA GLU A 180 9.42 11.85 -5.10
C GLU A 180 8.80 10.56 -5.65
N VAL A 181 8.72 9.49 -4.85
CA VAL A 181 8.06 8.24 -5.26
C VAL A 181 6.62 8.48 -5.66
N ASN A 182 5.86 9.24 -4.86
CA ASN A 182 4.47 9.57 -5.18
C ASN A 182 4.33 10.35 -6.50
N GLN A 183 5.18 11.35 -6.71
CA GLN A 183 5.16 12.16 -7.95
C GLN A 183 5.46 11.31 -9.19
N ARG A 184 6.32 10.29 -9.05
CA ARG A 184 6.80 9.41 -10.13
C ARG A 184 5.97 8.17 -10.33
N SER A 185 4.91 7.97 -9.54
CA SER A 185 4.10 6.75 -9.55
C SER A 185 2.67 7.02 -10.00
N ARG A 186 2.10 6.07 -10.75
CA ARG A 186 0.68 6.05 -11.11
C ARG A 186 0.14 4.64 -11.05
N SER A 187 -1.12 4.54 -10.63
CA SER A 187 -1.83 3.26 -10.46
C SER A 187 -3.19 3.28 -11.13
N PHE A 188 -3.64 2.09 -11.52
CA PHE A 188 -4.99 1.85 -12.01
C PHE A 188 -5.45 0.45 -11.62
N GLY A 189 -6.65 0.34 -11.04
CA GLY A 189 -7.24 -0.93 -10.60
C GLY A 189 -8.36 -1.41 -11.52
N VAL A 190 -8.55 -2.72 -11.59
CA VAL A 190 -9.64 -3.40 -12.32
C VAL A 190 -10.22 -4.49 -11.43
N ALA A 191 -11.54 -4.51 -11.23
CA ALA A 191 -12.22 -5.59 -10.51
C ALA A 191 -13.03 -6.47 -11.45
N LEU A 192 -12.95 -7.78 -11.21
CA LEU A 192 -13.76 -8.83 -11.84
C LEU A 192 -14.92 -9.26 -10.95
N THR A 193 -14.79 -9.09 -9.63
CA THR A 193 -15.84 -9.33 -8.63
C THR A 193 -15.79 -8.25 -7.56
N SER A 194 -16.83 -8.16 -6.74
CA SER A 194 -16.77 -7.40 -5.50
C SER A 194 -16.08 -8.19 -4.38
N CYS A 195 -15.88 -7.55 -3.23
CA CYS A 195 -15.50 -8.21 -1.98
C CYS A 195 -16.64 -8.11 -0.95
N THR A 196 -16.54 -8.90 0.13
CA THR A 196 -17.53 -8.92 1.21
C THR A 196 -16.85 -8.56 2.53
N VAL A 197 -17.17 -7.40 3.06
CA VAL A 197 -16.74 -7.00 4.41
C VAL A 197 -17.44 -7.88 5.45
N PRO A 198 -16.71 -8.52 6.38
CA PRO A 198 -17.28 -9.45 7.35
C PRO A 198 -18.46 -8.88 8.14
N ALA A 199 -18.33 -7.67 8.64
CA ALA A 199 -19.39 -6.99 9.42
C ALA A 199 -20.65 -6.69 8.59
N ALA A 200 -20.49 -6.38 7.28
CA ALA A 200 -21.62 -6.11 6.39
C ALA A 200 -22.34 -7.39 5.93
N GLY A 201 -21.61 -8.51 5.82
CA GLY A 201 -22.15 -9.81 5.42
C GLY A 201 -22.66 -9.91 3.98
N LYS A 202 -22.50 -8.85 3.19
CA LYS A 202 -22.93 -8.75 1.78
C LYS A 202 -21.85 -8.10 0.92
N PRO A 203 -21.86 -8.32 -0.41
CA PRO A 203 -20.94 -7.69 -1.34
C PRO A 203 -20.98 -6.17 -1.24
N THR A 204 -19.82 -5.51 -1.46
CA THR A 204 -19.71 -4.04 -1.45
C THR A 204 -20.41 -3.39 -2.64
N PHE A 205 -20.47 -4.11 -3.77
CA PHE A 205 -21.21 -3.75 -4.97
C PHE A 205 -21.63 -5.01 -5.73
N GLU A 206 -22.51 -4.86 -6.71
CA GLU A 206 -22.91 -5.96 -7.61
C GLU A 206 -22.28 -5.74 -8.98
N LEU A 207 -21.78 -6.82 -9.61
CA LEU A 207 -21.22 -6.84 -10.95
C LEU A 207 -21.79 -8.05 -11.68
N ALA A 208 -22.29 -7.86 -12.91
CA ALA A 208 -22.78 -8.97 -13.71
C ALA A 208 -21.62 -9.88 -14.15
N GLU A 209 -21.90 -11.16 -14.45
CA GLU A 209 -20.88 -12.18 -14.79
C GLU A 209 -19.99 -11.78 -15.98
N ALA A 210 -20.53 -11.02 -16.93
CA ALA A 210 -19.82 -10.56 -18.12
C ALA A 210 -19.33 -9.10 -18.03
N GLU A 211 -19.32 -8.50 -16.83
CA GLU A 211 -18.88 -7.12 -16.60
C GLU A 211 -17.65 -7.06 -15.73
N ILE A 212 -16.89 -5.98 -15.91
CA ILE A 212 -15.75 -5.60 -15.08
C ILE A 212 -15.89 -4.14 -14.65
N GLU A 213 -15.32 -3.79 -13.49
CA GLU A 213 -15.23 -2.41 -13.02
C GLU A 213 -13.83 -1.86 -13.31
N LEU A 214 -13.74 -0.81 -14.11
CA LEU A 214 -12.49 -0.14 -14.48
C LEU A 214 -12.22 1.03 -13.54
N GLY A 215 -11.06 1.02 -12.89
CA GLY A 215 -10.65 2.05 -11.94
C GLY A 215 -11.20 1.86 -10.54
N ILE A 216 -11.46 0.60 -10.13
CA ILE A 216 -11.93 0.25 -8.78
C ILE A 216 -10.95 0.72 -7.71
N GLY A 217 -11.48 1.18 -6.55
CA GLY A 217 -10.71 1.42 -5.34
C GLY A 217 -10.49 0.17 -4.50
N ILE A 218 -9.54 0.24 -3.58
CA ILE A 218 -9.15 -0.91 -2.73
C ILE A 218 -10.19 -1.27 -1.66
N HIS A 219 -11.18 -0.41 -1.39
CA HIS A 219 -12.32 -0.71 -0.51
C HIS A 219 -13.60 -1.06 -1.31
N GLY A 220 -13.48 -1.24 -2.64
CA GLY A 220 -14.62 -1.44 -3.51
C GLY A 220 -15.37 -0.13 -3.86
N GLU A 221 -14.71 1.02 -3.75
CA GLU A 221 -15.26 2.29 -4.22
C GLU A 221 -15.42 2.27 -5.74
N PRO A 222 -16.54 2.79 -6.27
CA PRO A 222 -16.78 2.83 -7.71
C PRO A 222 -15.59 3.40 -8.48
N GLY A 223 -15.30 2.76 -9.60
CA GLY A 223 -14.27 3.19 -10.52
C GLY A 223 -14.75 4.26 -11.50
N ARG A 224 -14.10 4.25 -12.66
CA ARG A 224 -14.39 5.18 -13.76
C ARG A 224 -15.65 4.77 -14.53
N THR A 225 -15.79 3.46 -14.80
CA THR A 225 -16.90 2.90 -15.56
C THR A 225 -16.92 1.38 -15.51
N ARG A 226 -18.08 0.79 -15.76
CA ARG A 226 -18.25 -0.62 -16.06
C ARG A 226 -18.04 -0.88 -17.54
N ALA A 227 -17.46 -2.01 -17.87
CA ALA A 227 -17.25 -2.47 -19.22
C ALA A 227 -17.53 -3.98 -19.34
N PRO A 228 -17.83 -4.47 -20.55
CA PRO A 228 -17.87 -5.93 -20.78
C PRO A 228 -16.50 -6.57 -20.50
N LEU A 229 -16.51 -7.79 -19.99
CA LEU A 229 -15.30 -8.60 -19.86
C LEU A 229 -14.61 -8.74 -21.24
N ALA A 230 -13.33 -8.43 -21.29
CA ALA A 230 -12.51 -8.49 -22.49
C ALA A 230 -11.28 -9.38 -22.28
N SER A 231 -10.40 -9.47 -23.28
CA SER A 231 -9.15 -10.21 -23.14
C SER A 231 -8.23 -9.51 -22.10
N VAL A 232 -7.36 -10.28 -21.45
CA VAL A 232 -6.36 -9.73 -20.53
C VAL A 232 -5.49 -8.65 -21.21
N ARG A 233 -5.22 -8.82 -22.51
CA ARG A 233 -4.50 -7.83 -23.32
C ARG A 233 -5.24 -6.50 -23.35
N ASP A 234 -6.52 -6.51 -23.71
CA ASP A 234 -7.31 -5.29 -23.87
C ASP A 234 -7.54 -4.60 -22.52
N ILE A 235 -7.81 -5.37 -21.45
CA ILE A 235 -7.99 -4.84 -20.10
C ILE A 235 -6.68 -4.20 -19.59
N THR A 236 -5.55 -4.88 -19.81
CA THR A 236 -4.23 -4.35 -19.42
C THR A 236 -3.88 -3.08 -20.22
N ALA A 237 -4.20 -3.04 -21.50
CA ALA A 237 -3.99 -1.84 -22.33
C ALA A 237 -4.80 -0.65 -21.81
N ILE A 238 -6.08 -0.83 -21.46
CA ILE A 238 -6.91 0.22 -20.86
C ILE A 238 -6.26 0.79 -19.57
N ALA A 239 -5.75 -0.06 -18.71
CA ALA A 239 -5.08 0.37 -17.48
C ALA A 239 -3.80 1.18 -17.77
N LEU A 240 -2.97 0.71 -18.70
CA LEU A 240 -1.72 1.39 -19.07
C LEU A 240 -1.95 2.65 -19.89
N ASP A 241 -2.98 2.71 -20.73
CA ASP A 241 -3.41 3.93 -21.43
C ASP A 241 -3.81 5.02 -20.43
N ALA A 242 -4.56 4.65 -19.38
CA ALA A 242 -4.95 5.58 -18.32
C ALA A 242 -3.74 6.11 -17.54
N ILE A 243 -2.78 5.23 -17.20
CA ILE A 243 -1.53 5.60 -16.55
C ILE A 243 -0.68 6.49 -17.48
N GLY A 244 -0.52 6.08 -18.74
CA GLY A 244 0.28 6.79 -19.75
C GLY A 244 -0.25 8.16 -20.13
N ALA A 245 -1.56 8.36 -20.03
CA ALA A 245 -2.19 9.67 -20.27
C ALA A 245 -1.85 10.71 -19.18
N ASP A 246 -1.51 10.25 -17.97
CA ASP A 246 -1.17 11.11 -16.82
C ASP A 246 0.36 11.23 -16.62
N MET A 247 1.10 10.17 -16.89
CA MET A 247 2.54 10.12 -16.70
C MET A 247 3.21 9.42 -17.89
N PRO A 248 4.21 10.05 -18.56
CA PRO A 248 4.95 9.39 -19.63
C PRO A 248 5.59 8.07 -19.16
N LEU A 249 5.30 6.96 -19.83
CA LEU A 249 5.87 5.64 -19.56
C LEU A 249 7.20 5.50 -20.32
N THR A 250 8.26 6.13 -19.83
CA THR A 250 9.59 6.16 -20.46
C THR A 250 10.71 5.97 -19.44
N GLY A 251 11.88 5.53 -19.91
CA GLY A 251 13.06 5.28 -19.08
C GLY A 251 12.95 3.98 -18.29
N ASP A 252 13.62 3.94 -17.15
CA ASP A 252 13.60 2.80 -16.24
C ASP A 252 12.34 2.83 -15.37
N LEU A 253 11.60 1.74 -15.38
CA LEU A 253 10.35 1.59 -14.65
C LEU A 253 10.45 0.50 -13.58
N LEU A 254 9.86 0.78 -12.42
CA LEU A 254 9.43 -0.22 -11.46
C LEU A 254 7.95 -0.48 -11.68
N VAL A 255 7.58 -1.72 -11.95
CA VAL A 255 6.20 -2.11 -12.25
C VAL A 255 5.71 -3.13 -11.22
N MET A 256 4.55 -2.87 -10.64
CA MET A 256 3.85 -3.85 -9.81
C MET A 256 2.55 -4.28 -10.51
N VAL A 257 2.38 -5.58 -10.69
CA VAL A 257 1.09 -6.21 -10.97
C VAL A 257 0.62 -6.82 -9.67
N ASN A 258 -0.36 -6.17 -9.08
CA ASN A 258 -0.89 -6.52 -7.78
C ASN A 258 -2.25 -7.19 -7.91
N GLY A 259 -2.40 -8.39 -7.35
CA GLY A 259 -3.68 -9.05 -7.19
C GLY A 259 -4.49 -8.46 -6.04
N MET A 260 -5.81 -8.43 -6.21
CA MET A 260 -6.71 -7.88 -5.18
C MET A 260 -7.16 -8.91 -4.13
N GLY A 261 -6.54 -10.08 -4.10
CA GLY A 261 -6.75 -11.14 -3.10
C GLY A 261 -7.36 -12.42 -3.67
N GLY A 262 -8.34 -12.31 -4.55
CA GLY A 262 -9.03 -13.46 -5.17
C GLY A 262 -8.48 -13.93 -6.53
N THR A 263 -7.50 -13.24 -7.10
CA THR A 263 -6.95 -13.58 -8.43
C THR A 263 -5.77 -14.53 -8.30
N PRO A 264 -5.80 -15.69 -9.01
CA PRO A 264 -4.70 -16.63 -9.01
C PRO A 264 -3.40 -16.03 -9.58
N LEU A 265 -2.25 -16.46 -9.04
CA LEU A 265 -0.94 -15.96 -9.46
C LEU A 265 -0.65 -16.22 -10.96
N ILE A 266 -1.17 -17.30 -11.52
CA ILE A 266 -1.03 -17.60 -12.96
C ILE A 266 -1.69 -16.51 -13.83
N GLU A 267 -2.81 -15.96 -13.40
CA GLU A 267 -3.49 -14.87 -14.10
C GLU A 267 -2.73 -13.56 -13.96
N LEU A 268 -2.16 -13.26 -12.78
CA LEU A 268 -1.32 -12.09 -12.57
C LEU A 268 -0.06 -12.12 -13.44
N TYR A 269 0.55 -13.29 -13.67
CA TYR A 269 1.63 -13.43 -14.65
C TYR A 269 1.14 -13.24 -16.09
N GLY A 270 -0.10 -13.60 -16.40
CA GLY A 270 -0.75 -13.28 -17.67
C GLY A 270 -0.86 -11.76 -17.88
N VAL A 271 -1.30 -11.03 -16.85
CA VAL A 271 -1.34 -9.57 -16.85
C VAL A 271 0.07 -8.98 -17.02
N PHE A 272 1.06 -9.46 -16.26
CA PHE A 272 2.44 -8.97 -16.36
C PHE A 272 3.04 -9.21 -17.76
N ASN A 273 2.73 -10.34 -18.41
CA ASN A 273 3.14 -10.59 -19.79
C ASN A 273 2.56 -9.54 -20.75
N GLU A 274 1.30 -9.14 -20.60
CA GLU A 274 0.70 -8.10 -21.44
C GLU A 274 1.24 -6.70 -21.10
N VAL A 275 1.54 -6.41 -19.81
CA VAL A 275 2.27 -5.20 -19.41
C VAL A 275 3.63 -5.12 -20.11
N ASN A 276 4.40 -6.22 -20.08
CA ASN A 276 5.72 -6.27 -20.72
C ASN A 276 5.62 -6.10 -22.24
N ARG A 277 4.58 -6.64 -22.88
CA ARG A 277 4.35 -6.44 -24.32
C ARG A 277 3.96 -5.01 -24.65
N TYR A 278 3.09 -4.40 -23.85
CA TYR A 278 2.64 -3.02 -24.03
C TYR A 278 3.81 -2.03 -23.89
N LEU A 279 4.67 -2.24 -22.91
CA LEU A 279 5.83 -1.40 -22.63
C LEU A 279 7.06 -1.73 -23.50
N ALA A 280 6.95 -2.68 -24.44
CA ALA A 280 8.05 -3.03 -25.32
C ALA A 280 8.37 -1.89 -26.30
N GLY A 281 9.47 -1.20 -26.07
CA GLY A 281 9.92 -0.08 -26.91
C GLY A 281 11.37 0.30 -26.60
N PRO A 282 12.03 1.04 -27.52
CA PRO A 282 13.46 1.38 -27.36
C PRO A 282 13.74 2.31 -26.18
N ASP A 283 12.74 3.10 -25.77
CA ASP A 283 12.90 4.13 -24.74
C ASP A 283 12.33 3.72 -23.38
N VAL A 284 11.94 2.43 -23.21
CA VAL A 284 11.31 1.92 -22.00
C VAL A 284 12.00 0.63 -21.55
N ARG A 285 12.28 0.53 -20.26
CA ARG A 285 12.80 -0.69 -19.64
C ARG A 285 12.07 -0.96 -18.34
N ILE A 286 11.47 -2.14 -18.17
CA ILE A 286 11.04 -2.62 -16.86
C ILE A 286 12.30 -3.05 -16.10
N ALA A 287 12.86 -2.13 -15.31
CA ALA A 287 14.11 -2.36 -14.58
C ALA A 287 13.87 -3.21 -13.33
N ARG A 288 12.71 -3.06 -12.67
CA ARG A 288 12.31 -3.82 -11.48
C ARG A 288 10.82 -4.13 -11.55
N ASN A 289 10.42 -5.21 -10.89
CA ASN A 289 9.00 -5.57 -10.85
C ASN A 289 8.61 -6.32 -9.57
N LEU A 290 7.31 -6.29 -9.28
CA LEU A 290 6.62 -7.17 -8.34
C LEU A 290 5.40 -7.78 -9.03
N VAL A 291 5.14 -9.08 -8.83
CA VAL A 291 3.92 -9.76 -9.27
C VAL A 291 3.40 -10.61 -8.12
N GLY A 292 2.21 -10.29 -7.63
CA GLY A 292 1.62 -11.00 -6.49
C GLY A 292 0.57 -10.16 -5.77
N ASN A 293 0.21 -10.57 -4.56
CA ASN A 293 -0.69 -9.83 -3.68
C ASN A 293 0.12 -8.96 -2.71
N TYR A 294 0.03 -7.64 -2.84
CA TYR A 294 0.73 -6.66 -1.99
C TYR A 294 -0.21 -5.65 -1.36
N ILE A 295 -1.30 -5.31 -2.06
CA ILE A 295 -2.43 -4.52 -1.58
C ILE A 295 -3.69 -5.24 -2.02
N THR A 296 -4.33 -5.96 -1.13
CA THR A 296 -5.54 -6.71 -1.44
C THR A 296 -6.80 -5.91 -1.13
N SER A 297 -7.93 -6.46 -1.50
CA SER A 297 -9.27 -5.99 -1.14
C SER A 297 -10.10 -7.20 -0.71
N LEU A 298 -9.68 -7.81 0.41
CA LEU A 298 -10.22 -9.10 0.89
C LEU A 298 -10.14 -10.18 -0.20
N GLU A 299 -11.28 -10.76 -0.62
CA GLU A 299 -11.38 -11.78 -1.66
C GLU A 299 -11.74 -11.25 -3.05
N MET A 300 -11.64 -9.95 -3.30
CA MET A 300 -11.93 -9.39 -4.62
C MET A 300 -11.08 -10.04 -5.71
N GLN A 301 -11.70 -10.51 -6.78
CA GLN A 301 -11.00 -10.88 -7.99
C GLN A 301 -10.74 -9.62 -8.82
N GLY A 302 -9.52 -9.48 -9.29
CA GLY A 302 -9.08 -8.32 -10.03
C GLY A 302 -7.58 -8.10 -9.86
N PHE A 303 -7.09 -7.02 -10.44
CA PHE A 303 -5.70 -6.62 -10.32
C PHE A 303 -5.58 -5.09 -10.35
N SER A 304 -4.43 -4.59 -9.91
CA SER A 304 -3.99 -3.23 -10.22
C SER A 304 -2.60 -3.24 -10.83
N VAL A 305 -2.34 -2.25 -11.68
CA VAL A 305 -0.99 -1.95 -12.17
C VAL A 305 -0.54 -0.65 -11.52
N THR A 306 0.67 -0.68 -10.95
CA THR A 306 1.37 0.51 -10.47
C THR A 306 2.68 0.63 -11.21
N VAL A 307 2.96 1.81 -11.74
CA VAL A 307 4.21 2.12 -12.45
C VAL A 307 4.88 3.29 -11.76
N CYS A 308 6.16 3.14 -11.42
CA CYS A 308 7.02 4.23 -10.93
C CYS A 308 8.18 4.43 -11.90
N ARG A 309 8.44 5.70 -12.29
CA ARG A 309 9.62 6.07 -13.08
C ARG A 309 10.84 6.16 -12.16
N LEU A 310 11.76 5.23 -12.32
CA LEU A 310 12.96 5.16 -11.51
C LEU A 310 13.99 6.23 -11.89
N THR A 311 14.74 6.66 -10.88
CA THR A 311 16.06 7.28 -11.00
C THR A 311 17.11 6.29 -10.51
N ASP A 312 18.39 6.59 -10.72
CA ASP A 312 19.49 5.76 -10.18
C ASP A 312 19.39 5.67 -8.66
N THR A 313 19.04 6.78 -7.98
CA THR A 313 18.86 6.81 -6.53
C THR A 313 17.69 5.93 -6.08
N LEU A 314 16.52 6.03 -6.74
CA LEU A 314 15.36 5.20 -6.38
C LEU A 314 15.63 3.72 -6.65
N THR A 315 16.38 3.40 -7.71
CA THR A 315 16.79 2.03 -8.03
C THR A 315 17.70 1.45 -6.94
N ASP A 316 18.71 2.22 -6.51
CA ASP A 316 19.63 1.81 -5.45
C ASP A 316 18.93 1.61 -4.10
N LEU A 317 17.96 2.48 -3.77
CA LEU A 317 17.14 2.34 -2.55
C LEU A 317 16.15 1.18 -2.66
N TRP A 318 15.60 0.93 -3.84
CA TRP A 318 14.74 -0.23 -4.07
C TRP A 318 15.49 -1.56 -3.90
N ASP A 319 16.70 -1.64 -4.43
CA ASP A 319 17.55 -2.83 -4.37
C ASP A 319 18.15 -3.09 -2.97
N ALA A 320 18.13 -2.08 -2.09
CA ALA A 320 18.63 -2.22 -0.73
C ALA A 320 17.91 -3.35 0.04
N PRO A 321 18.62 -4.02 0.99
CA PRO A 321 18.05 -5.13 1.75
C PRO A 321 16.73 -4.79 2.45
N VAL A 322 15.82 -5.76 2.48
CA VAL A 322 14.56 -5.70 3.22
C VAL A 322 14.27 -7.05 3.87
N ASP A 323 13.78 -7.02 5.12
CA ASP A 323 13.35 -8.20 5.85
C ASP A 323 12.08 -7.91 6.66
N THR A 324 10.94 -8.20 6.04
CA THR A 324 9.60 -8.08 6.62
C THR A 324 8.83 -9.38 6.44
N PRO A 325 7.69 -9.61 7.09
CA PRO A 325 6.84 -10.77 6.83
C PRO A 325 6.43 -10.91 5.36
N GLY A 326 6.07 -9.81 4.69
CA GLY A 326 5.50 -9.79 3.33
C GLY A 326 6.49 -9.51 2.20
N LEU A 327 7.71 -9.05 2.51
CA LEU A 327 8.70 -8.69 1.49
C LEU A 327 10.12 -8.95 1.99
N ARG A 328 10.91 -9.68 1.18
CA ARG A 328 12.25 -10.07 1.62
C ARG A 328 13.21 -10.24 0.45
N TRP A 329 14.36 -9.53 0.49
CA TRP A 329 15.54 -9.76 -0.35
C TRP A 329 16.78 -9.13 0.25
N GLY A 330 17.97 -9.54 -0.23
CA GLY A 330 19.27 -8.97 0.15
C GLY A 330 19.72 -9.29 1.58
N ARG A 331 19.07 -10.23 2.26
CA ARG A 331 19.40 -10.69 3.61
C ARG A 331 19.33 -12.21 3.70
#